data_177c79dd10747b579d17113b51f82712
#
_entry.id   177c79dd10747b579d17113b51f82712
#
_cell.length_a   1.000
_cell.length_b   1.000
_cell.length_c   1.000
_cell.angle_alpha   90.00
_cell.angle_beta   90.00
_cell.angle_gamma   90.00
#
_symmetry.space_group_name_H-M   'P 1'
#
loop_
_entity.id
_entity.type
_entity.pdbx_description
1 polymer ?
#
loop_
_entity_poly.entity_id
_entity_poly.type
_entity_poly.pdbx_seq_one_letter_code
_entity_poly.pdbx_strand_id
1 'polypeptide(L)'
;MSTNSDSKLVRIGIFYDGNYFYHVSNYYYHGHPRRSRISVPGLHSLIRTMVAEREHVSENLCRIVDSHYFRGRLTASEANLRHLLFSERNFDDVLTREGVVAHFLPVSHGSEKGANISLALEAYEQMVHIGFDVVVLVACDGDYVPLVRKLNSLGARVMVIGWEYSYEDDNGGHRQTMTSGRLMAEATYGIWMQDVINKQLYSQDKIDALFVSGGNQGFNAPDAAAQEDYDGEDEEDFGDDEGLPPERRLGTVVQLKSGYGFITPERGDHDFFFLWEDLENCAFDELQIGEKVEFEVGTNDRGECARKVVWLDPDGNPYNSDNNAEEQTGDADGNR
;
A
#
# COMPACT_ATOMS: atom_id res chain seq x y z
N MET A 1 -21.87 32.21 38.96
CA MET A 1 -22.48 30.87 38.71
C MET A 1 -21.55 30.15 37.78
N SER A 2 -20.74 29.27 38.34
CA SER A 2 -19.79 28.45 37.55
C SER A 2 -20.59 27.33 36.91
N THR A 3 -20.78 27.40 35.62
CA THR A 3 -21.31 26.28 34.87
C THR A 3 -20.29 25.17 34.93
N ASN A 4 -20.58 24.13 35.71
CA ASN A 4 -19.95 22.84 35.57
C ASN A 4 -20.22 22.38 34.14
N SER A 5 -19.31 22.68 33.21
CA SER A 5 -19.28 21.97 31.95
C SER A 5 -18.92 20.53 32.32
N ASP A 6 -19.87 19.63 32.20
CA ASP A 6 -19.60 18.18 32.24
C ASP A 6 -18.42 17.90 31.28
N SER A 7 -17.25 17.74 31.89
CA SER A 7 -16.03 17.49 31.12
C SER A 7 -16.05 16.04 30.62
N LYS A 8 -16.78 15.81 29.53
CA LYS A 8 -16.91 14.50 28.91
C LYS A 8 -15.54 14.07 28.35
N LEU A 9 -15.15 12.85 28.67
CA LEU A 9 -13.98 12.21 28.07
C LEU A 9 -14.18 12.05 26.56
N VAL A 10 -13.22 12.49 25.76
CA VAL A 10 -13.17 12.27 24.31
C VAL A 10 -12.40 10.99 24.04
N ARG A 11 -13.08 9.96 23.53
CA ARG A 11 -12.51 8.65 23.19
C ARG A 11 -12.04 8.65 21.75
N ILE A 12 -10.76 8.36 21.54
CA ILE A 12 -10.10 8.38 20.25
C ILE A 12 -9.76 6.93 19.85
N GLY A 13 -10.20 6.50 18.65
CA GLY A 13 -9.71 5.31 17.98
C GLY A 13 -8.75 5.70 16.85
N ILE A 14 -7.61 5.01 16.70
CA ILE A 14 -6.63 5.30 15.65
C ILE A 14 -6.46 4.09 14.76
N PHE A 15 -6.55 4.28 13.44
CA PHE A 15 -6.39 3.22 12.45
C PHE A 15 -5.33 3.64 11.44
N TYR A 16 -4.27 2.84 11.36
CA TYR A 16 -3.14 3.09 10.48
C TYR A 16 -3.22 2.19 9.25
N ASP A 17 -3.24 2.80 8.08
CA ASP A 17 -2.75 2.15 6.88
C ASP A 17 -1.23 2.01 7.03
N GLY A 18 -0.78 0.80 7.29
CA GLY A 18 0.61 0.54 7.68
C GLY A 18 1.57 0.68 6.53
N ASN A 19 1.13 0.39 5.31
CA ASN A 19 1.95 0.59 4.13
C ASN A 19 2.18 2.09 3.90
N TYR A 20 1.11 2.86 3.88
CA TYR A 20 1.19 4.32 3.79
C TYR A 20 2.08 4.92 4.88
N PHE A 21 1.86 4.55 6.16
CA PHE A 21 2.66 5.05 7.28
C PHE A 21 4.15 4.70 7.14
N TYR A 22 4.46 3.51 6.61
CA TYR A 22 5.83 3.09 6.33
C TYR A 22 6.50 3.98 5.27
N HIS A 23 5.83 4.27 4.15
CA HIS A 23 6.33 5.16 3.12
C HIS A 23 6.56 6.57 3.63
N VAL A 24 5.63 7.11 4.42
CA VAL A 24 5.79 8.42 5.07
C VAL A 24 7.01 8.42 5.99
N SER A 25 7.20 7.37 6.80
CA SER A 25 8.36 7.25 7.69
C SER A 25 9.68 7.15 6.93
N ASN A 26 9.69 6.44 5.80
CA ASN A 26 10.84 6.34 4.89
C ASN A 26 11.19 7.69 4.26
N TYR A 27 10.19 8.44 3.79
CA TYR A 27 10.42 9.80 3.27
C TYR A 27 11.17 10.66 4.29
N TYR A 28 10.72 10.71 5.54
CA TYR A 28 11.40 11.52 6.57
C TYR A 28 12.80 11.01 6.89
N TYR A 29 13.05 9.73 6.74
CA TYR A 29 14.36 9.15 6.99
C TYR A 29 15.34 9.35 5.83
N HIS A 30 14.91 9.12 4.59
CA HIS A 30 15.77 9.17 3.40
C HIS A 30 15.71 10.50 2.64
N GLY A 31 14.51 11.02 2.38
CA GLY A 31 14.27 12.19 1.52
C GLY A 31 14.24 13.53 2.24
N HIS A 32 13.97 13.56 3.54
CA HIS A 32 13.77 14.81 4.28
C HIS A 32 15.01 15.22 5.10
N PRO A 33 15.31 16.55 5.25
CA PRO A 33 16.47 17.03 6.02
C PRO A 33 16.54 16.57 7.48
N ARG A 34 15.42 16.15 8.09
CA ARG A 34 15.38 15.64 9.45
C ARG A 34 16.09 14.30 9.63
N ARG A 35 16.20 13.50 8.56
CA ARG A 35 16.86 12.19 8.60
C ARG A 35 16.47 11.33 9.79
N SER A 36 15.19 11.30 10.14
CA SER A 36 14.65 10.57 11.29
C SER A 36 13.26 10.01 11.01
N ARG A 37 12.99 8.81 11.48
CA ARG A 37 11.70 8.14 11.32
C ARG A 37 10.63 8.78 12.20
N ILE A 38 9.36 8.62 11.81
CA ILE A 38 8.24 9.07 12.62
C ILE A 38 8.10 8.19 13.86
N SER A 39 7.92 8.84 14.99
CA SER A 39 7.70 8.25 16.30
C SER A 39 6.21 7.99 16.52
N VAL A 40 5.80 6.72 16.71
CA VAL A 40 4.42 6.37 17.04
C VAL A 40 3.93 7.08 18.32
N PRO A 41 4.68 7.02 19.45
CA PRO A 41 4.27 7.76 20.66
C PRO A 41 4.21 9.27 20.44
N GLY A 42 5.13 9.83 19.65
CA GLY A 42 5.11 11.25 19.29
C GLY A 42 3.88 11.63 18.48
N LEU A 43 3.51 10.80 17.51
CA LEU A 43 2.30 10.99 16.70
C LEU A 43 1.03 10.86 17.57
N HIS A 44 0.95 9.89 18.48
CA HIS A 44 -0.14 9.75 19.42
C HIS A 44 -0.29 10.99 20.32
N SER A 45 0.82 11.55 20.81
CA SER A 45 0.81 12.77 21.60
C SER A 45 0.28 13.97 20.79
N LEU A 46 0.74 14.12 19.56
CA LEU A 46 0.29 15.19 18.66
C LEU A 46 -1.19 15.04 18.30
N ILE A 47 -1.65 13.83 18.01
CA ILE A 47 -3.06 13.52 17.74
C ILE A 47 -3.94 13.98 18.90
N ARG A 48 -3.58 13.65 20.16
CA ARG A 48 -4.35 14.10 21.33
C ARG A 48 -4.44 15.62 21.41
N THR A 49 -3.35 16.31 21.10
CA THR A 49 -3.35 17.79 21.06
C THR A 49 -4.28 18.32 19.97
N MET A 50 -4.17 17.78 18.75
CA MET A 50 -5.01 18.17 17.61
C MET A 50 -6.49 17.94 17.89
N VAL A 51 -6.83 16.77 18.46
CA VAL A 51 -8.21 16.46 18.84
C VAL A 51 -8.71 17.41 19.92
N ALA A 52 -7.91 17.68 20.96
CA ALA A 52 -8.29 18.60 22.03
C ALA A 52 -8.63 20.01 21.51
N GLU A 53 -7.82 20.51 20.58
CA GLU A 53 -8.07 21.80 19.93
C GLU A 53 -9.35 21.81 19.08
N ARG A 54 -9.58 20.76 18.28
CA ARG A 54 -10.74 20.64 17.39
C ARG A 54 -12.04 20.43 18.17
N GLU A 55 -11.98 19.71 19.30
CA GLU A 55 -13.12 19.43 20.17
C GLU A 55 -13.32 20.54 21.24
N HIS A 56 -12.43 21.52 21.29
CA HIS A 56 -12.45 22.60 22.30
C HIS A 56 -12.46 22.11 23.74
N VAL A 57 -11.69 21.05 24.02
CA VAL A 57 -11.56 20.44 25.35
C VAL A 57 -10.10 20.46 25.83
N SER A 58 -9.91 20.18 27.10
CA SER A 58 -8.55 19.99 27.63
C SER A 58 -7.93 18.70 27.12
N GLU A 59 -6.63 18.70 26.78
CA GLU A 59 -5.89 17.51 26.32
C GLU A 59 -6.00 16.33 27.30
N ASN A 60 -6.15 16.61 28.60
CA ASN A 60 -6.35 15.58 29.63
C ASN A 60 -7.64 14.77 29.46
N LEU A 61 -8.64 15.32 28.76
CA LEU A 61 -9.89 14.65 28.47
C LEU A 61 -9.84 13.83 27.16
N CYS A 62 -8.78 13.95 26.38
CA CYS A 62 -8.58 13.19 25.17
C CYS A 62 -7.82 11.89 25.46
N ARG A 63 -8.46 10.75 25.25
CA ARG A 63 -7.88 9.42 25.48
C ARG A 63 -7.90 8.59 24.20
N ILE A 64 -6.74 8.11 23.79
CA ILE A 64 -6.64 7.03 22.82
C ILE A 64 -7.05 5.77 23.57
N VAL A 65 -8.22 5.23 23.21
CA VAL A 65 -8.79 4.05 23.86
C VAL A 65 -8.56 2.79 23.06
N ASP A 66 -8.23 2.94 21.77
CA ASP A 66 -7.92 1.84 20.89
C ASP A 66 -7.04 2.32 19.73
N SER A 67 -6.19 1.43 19.20
CA SER A 67 -5.28 1.77 18.11
C SER A 67 -4.89 0.52 17.32
N HIS A 68 -5.00 0.55 15.99
CA HIS A 68 -4.80 -0.57 15.10
C HIS A 68 -3.90 -0.22 13.93
N TYR A 69 -3.00 -1.14 13.56
CA TYR A 69 -2.04 -0.99 12.47
C TYR A 69 -2.18 -2.16 11.49
N PHE A 70 -2.47 -1.88 10.22
CA PHE A 70 -2.72 -2.88 9.18
C PHE A 70 -1.62 -2.83 8.12
N ARG A 71 -0.96 -3.96 7.88
CA ARG A 71 0.08 -4.05 6.85
C ARG A 71 0.25 -5.48 6.36
N GLY A 72 0.61 -5.62 5.07
CA GLY A 72 1.15 -6.85 4.55
C GLY A 72 2.47 -7.22 5.21
N ARG A 73 2.71 -8.51 5.38
CA ARG A 73 3.93 -9.02 5.99
C ARG A 73 4.49 -10.18 5.19
N LEU A 74 5.78 -10.11 4.92
CA LEU A 74 6.55 -11.21 4.36
C LEU A 74 6.56 -12.41 5.30
N THR A 75 6.72 -13.60 4.74
CA THR A 75 7.03 -14.79 5.56
C THR A 75 8.36 -14.59 6.29
N ALA A 76 8.53 -15.25 7.44
CA ALA A 76 9.78 -15.14 8.20
C ALA A 76 11.02 -15.53 7.39
N SER A 77 10.89 -16.49 6.47
CA SER A 77 11.97 -16.90 5.57
C SER A 77 12.33 -15.80 4.57
N GLU A 78 11.34 -15.16 3.94
CA GLU A 78 11.55 -14.06 3.00
C GLU A 78 12.11 -12.82 3.70
N ALA A 79 11.55 -12.45 4.86
CA ALA A 79 12.05 -11.35 5.66
C ALA A 79 13.50 -11.57 6.13
N ASN A 80 13.87 -12.82 6.46
CA ASN A 80 15.25 -13.16 6.81
C ASN A 80 16.20 -13.07 5.62
N LEU A 81 15.78 -13.55 4.44
CA LEU A 81 16.57 -13.46 3.20
C LEU A 81 16.82 -12.00 2.77
N ARG A 82 15.87 -11.10 3.06
CA ARG A 82 15.98 -9.66 2.80
C ARG A 82 16.59 -8.87 3.97
N HIS A 83 17.05 -9.54 5.03
CA HIS A 83 17.58 -8.92 6.25
C HIS A 83 16.60 -7.98 6.98
N LEU A 84 15.30 -8.11 6.75
CA LEU A 84 14.24 -7.26 7.33
C LEU A 84 13.71 -7.77 8.67
N LEU A 85 13.90 -9.06 8.99
CA LEU A 85 13.29 -9.72 10.15
C LEU A 85 13.55 -8.99 11.47
N PHE A 86 14.78 -8.50 11.69
CA PHE A 86 15.15 -7.80 12.90
C PHE A 86 14.48 -6.41 13.00
N SER A 87 14.43 -5.66 11.91
CA SER A 87 13.80 -4.34 11.89
C SER A 87 12.28 -4.44 12.06
N GLU A 88 11.64 -5.45 11.47
CA GLU A 88 10.23 -5.73 11.68
C GLU A 88 9.93 -6.06 13.14
N ARG A 89 10.74 -6.90 13.79
CA ARG A 89 10.58 -7.25 15.21
C ARG A 89 10.75 -6.05 16.13
N ASN A 90 11.72 -5.18 15.86
CA ASN A 90 11.90 -3.94 16.61
C ASN A 90 10.68 -3.02 16.48
N PHE A 91 10.07 -2.96 15.31
CA PHE A 91 8.87 -2.17 15.10
C PHE A 91 7.64 -2.80 15.80
N ASP A 92 7.49 -4.13 15.79
CA ASP A 92 6.47 -4.84 16.57
C ASP A 92 6.56 -4.50 18.05
N ASP A 93 7.77 -4.42 18.60
CA ASP A 93 8.00 -4.03 19.99
C ASP A 93 7.53 -2.59 20.27
N VAL A 94 7.72 -1.68 19.31
CA VAL A 94 7.21 -0.30 19.43
C VAL A 94 5.68 -0.29 19.43
N LEU A 95 5.04 -0.98 18.48
CA LEU A 95 3.58 -1.07 18.42
C LEU A 95 3.02 -1.66 19.71
N THR A 96 3.61 -2.74 20.22
CA THR A 96 3.19 -3.42 21.44
C THR A 96 3.32 -2.49 22.68
N ARG A 97 4.42 -1.74 22.81
CA ARG A 97 4.62 -0.79 23.93
C ARG A 97 3.61 0.36 23.92
N GLU A 98 3.23 0.79 22.71
CA GLU A 98 2.25 1.86 22.54
C GLU A 98 0.79 1.37 22.57
N GLY A 99 0.58 0.07 22.82
CA GLY A 99 -0.74 -0.54 22.86
C GLY A 99 -1.45 -0.58 21.51
N VAL A 100 -0.69 -0.57 20.41
CA VAL A 100 -1.22 -0.68 19.05
C VAL A 100 -1.39 -2.15 18.68
N VAL A 101 -2.59 -2.55 18.31
CA VAL A 101 -2.89 -3.89 17.82
C VAL A 101 -2.44 -3.99 16.36
N ALA A 102 -1.49 -4.87 16.08
CA ALA A 102 -0.99 -5.07 14.73
C ALA A 102 -1.74 -6.20 14.01
N HIS A 103 -2.27 -5.89 12.83
CA HIS A 103 -2.93 -6.82 11.93
C HIS A 103 -2.03 -7.04 10.73
N PHE A 104 -1.34 -8.18 10.70
CA PHE A 104 -0.46 -8.54 9.60
C PHE A 104 -1.15 -9.49 8.66
N LEU A 105 -1.22 -9.12 7.39
CA LEU A 105 -1.77 -9.94 6.33
C LEU A 105 -0.63 -10.60 5.54
N PRO A 106 -0.78 -11.86 5.13
CA PRO A 106 0.22 -12.49 4.28
C PRO A 106 0.35 -11.74 2.97
N VAL A 107 1.59 -11.44 2.57
CA VAL A 107 1.89 -10.93 1.25
C VAL A 107 2.08 -12.10 0.31
N SER A 108 1.37 -12.09 -0.79
CA SER A 108 1.49 -13.08 -1.86
C SER A 108 1.97 -12.39 -3.13
N HIS A 109 3.09 -12.87 -3.69
CA HIS A 109 3.64 -12.40 -4.97
C HIS A 109 3.90 -10.87 -5.05
N GLY A 110 4.33 -10.25 -3.96
CA GLY A 110 4.65 -8.82 -3.93
C GLY A 110 3.44 -7.89 -3.78
N SER A 111 2.22 -8.42 -3.70
CA SER A 111 1.00 -7.63 -3.54
C SER A 111 0.39 -7.78 -2.16
N GLU A 112 0.08 -6.65 -1.53
CA GLU A 112 -0.64 -6.55 -0.27
C GLU A 112 -2.14 -6.46 -0.54
N LYS A 113 -2.83 -7.60 -0.58
CA LYS A 113 -4.28 -7.61 -0.85
C LYS A 113 -5.09 -7.67 0.45
N GLY A 114 -6.07 -6.77 0.57
CA GLY A 114 -7.09 -6.81 1.63
C GLY A 114 -6.76 -6.03 2.90
N ALA A 115 -5.61 -5.38 3.03
CA ALA A 115 -5.28 -4.57 4.21
C ALA A 115 -6.27 -3.42 4.39
N ASN A 116 -6.59 -2.70 3.30
CA ASN A 116 -7.56 -1.59 3.30
C ASN A 116 -8.96 -2.06 3.70
N ILE A 117 -9.38 -3.23 3.20
CA ILE A 117 -10.68 -3.82 3.55
C ILE A 117 -10.68 -4.24 5.03
N SER A 118 -9.61 -4.88 5.50
CA SER A 118 -9.49 -5.30 6.90
C SER A 118 -9.51 -4.10 7.84
N LEU A 119 -8.79 -3.02 7.51
CA LEU A 119 -8.83 -1.76 8.25
C LEU A 119 -10.25 -1.19 8.30
N ALA A 120 -10.93 -1.13 7.16
CA ALA A 120 -12.27 -0.56 7.09
C ALA A 120 -13.29 -1.37 7.91
N LEU A 121 -13.22 -2.69 7.88
CA LEU A 121 -14.10 -3.57 8.66
C LEU A 121 -13.84 -3.41 10.15
N GLU A 122 -12.57 -3.44 10.58
CA GLU A 122 -12.18 -3.31 11.98
C GLU A 122 -12.58 -1.93 12.53
N ALA A 123 -12.28 -0.85 11.81
CA ALA A 123 -12.65 0.50 12.22
C ALA A 123 -14.16 0.65 12.39
N TYR A 124 -14.95 0.04 11.50
CA TYR A 124 -16.40 0.03 11.61
C TYR A 124 -16.86 -0.79 12.82
N GLU A 125 -16.32 -2.01 13.00
CA GLU A 125 -16.68 -2.90 14.10
C GLU A 125 -16.37 -2.27 15.46
N GLN A 126 -15.17 -1.75 15.64
CA GLN A 126 -14.75 -1.09 16.88
C GLN A 126 -15.56 0.18 17.15
N MET A 127 -15.92 0.94 16.11
CA MET A 127 -16.83 2.08 16.28
C MET A 127 -18.19 1.64 16.83
N VAL A 128 -18.74 0.52 16.38
CA VAL A 128 -20.03 -0.02 16.86
C VAL A 128 -19.91 -0.50 18.31
N HIS A 129 -18.83 -1.18 18.66
CA HIS A 129 -18.66 -1.79 19.99
C HIS A 129 -18.17 -0.83 21.05
N ILE A 130 -17.17 -0.01 20.75
CA ILE A 130 -16.55 0.92 21.69
C ILE A 130 -17.26 2.27 21.65
N GLY A 131 -17.61 2.75 20.44
CA GLY A 131 -18.26 4.05 20.23
C GLY A 131 -17.30 5.21 20.47
N PHE A 132 -16.35 5.41 19.53
CA PHE A 132 -15.41 6.53 19.59
C PHE A 132 -16.11 7.88 19.40
N ASP A 133 -15.60 8.92 20.05
CA ASP A 133 -16.01 10.30 19.79
C ASP A 133 -15.27 10.84 18.54
N VAL A 134 -14.00 10.44 18.37
CA VAL A 134 -13.16 10.78 17.21
C VAL A 134 -12.48 9.50 16.70
N VAL A 135 -12.57 9.26 15.39
CA VAL A 135 -11.79 8.23 14.70
C VAL A 135 -10.71 8.92 13.87
N VAL A 136 -9.47 8.52 14.07
CA VAL A 136 -8.31 9.02 13.33
C VAL A 136 -7.88 7.98 12.31
N LEU A 137 -7.83 8.36 11.04
CA LEU A 137 -7.31 7.55 9.95
C LEU A 137 -5.97 8.12 9.50
N VAL A 138 -4.92 7.33 9.58
CA VAL A 138 -3.60 7.62 9.00
C VAL A 138 -3.55 6.89 7.67
N ALA A 139 -4.03 7.54 6.61
CA ALA A 139 -4.26 6.93 5.31
C ALA A 139 -4.27 7.99 4.19
N CYS A 140 -4.02 7.57 2.94
CA CYS A 140 -4.02 8.47 1.78
C CYS A 140 -5.09 8.14 0.74
N ASP A 141 -5.59 6.92 0.71
CA ASP A 141 -6.41 6.39 -0.37
C ASP A 141 -7.85 6.91 -0.35
N GLY A 142 -8.36 7.30 -1.53
CA GLY A 142 -9.76 7.69 -1.73
C GLY A 142 -10.78 6.57 -1.48
N ASP A 143 -10.34 5.32 -1.48
CA ASP A 143 -11.18 4.16 -1.19
C ASP A 143 -11.68 4.12 0.26
N TYR A 144 -11.06 4.87 1.16
CA TYR A 144 -11.57 5.06 2.52
C TYR A 144 -12.74 6.05 2.63
N VAL A 145 -13.14 6.76 1.57
CA VAL A 145 -14.30 7.67 1.60
C VAL A 145 -15.59 6.99 2.07
N PRO A 146 -15.95 5.78 1.61
CA PRO A 146 -17.12 5.06 2.14
C PRO A 146 -17.05 4.77 3.63
N LEU A 147 -15.86 4.43 4.15
CA LEU A 147 -15.63 4.24 5.58
C LEU A 147 -15.87 5.54 6.36
N VAL A 148 -15.26 6.66 5.91
CA VAL A 148 -15.43 7.97 6.55
C VAL A 148 -16.90 8.34 6.64
N ARG A 149 -17.65 8.19 5.54
CA ARG A 149 -19.12 8.45 5.52
C ARG A 149 -19.86 7.57 6.52
N LYS A 150 -19.48 6.30 6.59
CA LYS A 150 -20.11 5.36 7.50
C LYS A 150 -19.84 5.70 8.96
N LEU A 151 -18.60 6.03 9.32
CA LEU A 151 -18.22 6.44 10.67
C LEU A 151 -18.92 7.75 11.08
N ASN A 152 -18.98 8.73 10.19
CA ASN A 152 -19.72 9.98 10.40
C ASN A 152 -21.22 9.69 10.65
N SER A 153 -21.82 8.74 9.92
CA SER A 153 -23.23 8.36 10.11
C SER A 153 -23.52 7.69 11.45
N LEU A 154 -22.50 7.11 12.09
CA LEU A 154 -22.56 6.54 13.44
C LEU A 154 -22.30 7.57 14.54
N GLY A 155 -22.02 8.83 14.18
CA GLY A 155 -21.81 9.94 15.09
C GLY A 155 -20.36 10.19 15.51
N ALA A 156 -19.40 9.46 14.97
CA ALA A 156 -17.98 9.78 15.14
C ALA A 156 -17.60 11.00 14.29
N ARG A 157 -16.66 11.79 14.77
CA ARG A 157 -15.95 12.77 13.94
C ARG A 157 -14.70 12.09 13.39
N VAL A 158 -14.49 12.16 12.09
CA VAL A 158 -13.34 11.52 11.47
C VAL A 158 -12.24 12.54 11.21
N MET A 159 -11.05 12.26 11.75
CA MET A 159 -9.82 13.00 11.47
C MET A 159 -8.97 12.17 10.49
N VAL A 160 -8.68 12.71 9.33
CA VAL A 160 -7.75 12.10 8.38
C VAL A 160 -6.41 12.80 8.49
N ILE A 161 -5.36 12.04 8.70
CA ILE A 161 -3.97 12.48 8.74
C ILE A 161 -3.30 12.07 7.44
N GLY A 162 -3.06 13.05 6.58
CA GLY A 162 -2.48 12.88 5.27
C GLY A 162 -1.17 13.63 5.10
N TRP A 163 -0.34 13.14 4.16
CA TRP A 163 0.89 13.79 3.70
C TRP A 163 0.87 13.91 2.19
N GLU A 164 1.59 14.90 1.72
CA GLU A 164 1.92 15.10 0.32
C GLU A 164 3.40 15.42 0.23
N TYR A 165 4.17 14.61 -0.51
CA TYR A 165 5.60 14.82 -0.71
C TYR A 165 6.07 14.16 -1.99
N SER A 166 7.19 14.65 -2.52
CA SER A 166 7.97 13.95 -3.55
C SER A 166 9.45 14.08 -3.24
N TYR A 167 10.23 13.05 -3.56
CA TYR A 167 11.68 13.06 -3.40
C TYR A 167 12.32 12.08 -4.39
N GLU A 168 13.62 12.26 -4.64
CA GLU A 168 14.42 11.27 -5.33
C GLU A 168 15.08 10.36 -4.29
N ASP A 169 14.93 9.05 -4.46
CA ASP A 169 15.62 8.07 -3.63
C ASP A 169 17.11 7.99 -3.97
N ASP A 170 17.89 7.26 -3.16
CA ASP A 170 19.33 7.14 -3.32
C ASP A 170 19.73 6.44 -4.64
N ASN A 171 18.81 5.76 -5.33
CA ASN A 171 18.99 5.10 -6.63
C ASN A 171 18.56 5.99 -7.82
N GLY A 172 18.10 7.22 -7.57
CA GLY A 172 17.59 8.14 -8.57
C GLY A 172 16.14 7.88 -8.99
N GLY A 173 15.42 7.01 -8.27
CA GLY A 173 13.98 6.79 -8.44
C GLY A 173 13.18 7.97 -7.91
N HIS A 174 12.19 8.44 -8.69
CA HIS A 174 11.29 9.50 -8.23
C HIS A 174 10.16 8.88 -7.42
N ARG A 175 10.06 9.25 -6.16
CA ARG A 175 9.02 8.80 -5.23
C ARG A 175 8.08 9.95 -4.92
N GLN A 176 6.78 9.71 -5.05
CA GLN A 176 5.74 10.70 -4.77
C GLN A 176 4.62 10.02 -3.97
N THR A 177 4.10 10.72 -2.99
CA THR A 177 2.89 10.30 -2.27
C THR A 177 1.93 11.48 -2.22
N MET A 178 0.69 11.23 -2.59
CA MET A 178 -0.39 12.21 -2.55
C MET A 178 -1.58 11.63 -1.79
N THR A 179 -2.07 12.37 -0.82
CA THR A 179 -3.31 11.99 -0.15
C THR A 179 -4.50 12.45 -0.98
N SER A 180 -5.48 11.57 -1.19
CA SER A 180 -6.69 11.86 -1.95
C SER A 180 -7.41 13.09 -1.42
N GLY A 181 -7.58 14.10 -2.28
CA GLY A 181 -8.33 15.31 -1.96
C GLY A 181 -9.79 15.02 -1.61
N ARG A 182 -10.39 13.96 -2.21
CA ARG A 182 -11.74 13.50 -1.87
C ARG A 182 -11.83 12.97 -0.44
N LEU A 183 -10.82 12.20 0.00
CA LEU A 183 -10.74 11.69 1.36
C LEU A 183 -10.61 12.84 2.36
N MET A 184 -9.72 13.79 2.11
CA MET A 184 -9.53 14.97 2.96
C MET A 184 -10.78 15.85 3.04
N ALA A 185 -11.51 16.01 1.93
CA ALA A 185 -12.74 16.82 1.89
C ALA A 185 -13.92 16.15 2.62
N GLU A 186 -13.97 14.81 2.66
CA GLU A 186 -15.02 14.06 3.35
C GLU A 186 -14.80 13.99 4.88
N ALA A 187 -13.54 14.14 5.32
CA ALA A 187 -13.17 14.09 6.73
C ALA A 187 -13.77 15.30 7.50
N THR A 188 -14.18 15.07 8.76
CA THR A 188 -14.54 16.18 9.66
C THR A 188 -13.34 17.08 9.90
N TYR A 189 -12.15 16.49 10.02
CA TYR A 189 -10.87 17.16 10.25
C TYR A 189 -9.82 16.62 9.30
N GLY A 190 -9.60 17.25 8.15
CA GLY A 190 -8.50 16.94 7.25
C GLY A 190 -7.22 17.64 7.74
N ILE A 191 -6.17 16.88 8.03
CA ILE A 191 -4.88 17.37 8.55
C ILE A 191 -3.78 17.07 7.55
N TRP A 192 -3.20 18.11 6.96
CA TRP A 192 -2.01 18.02 6.13
C TRP A 192 -0.77 18.10 7.01
N MET A 193 -0.12 16.97 7.28
CA MET A 193 0.98 16.90 8.22
C MET A 193 2.24 17.63 7.76
N GLN A 194 2.51 17.70 6.45
CA GLN A 194 3.59 18.55 5.94
C GLN A 194 3.40 20.01 6.33
N ASP A 195 2.16 20.50 6.36
CA ASP A 195 1.87 21.86 6.83
C ASP A 195 2.10 22.01 8.33
N VAL A 196 1.68 21.03 9.11
CA VAL A 196 1.88 21.00 10.57
C VAL A 196 3.37 21.06 10.90
N ILE A 197 4.19 20.28 10.18
CA ILE A 197 5.64 20.16 10.43
C ILE A 197 6.39 21.36 9.86
N ASN A 198 6.15 21.72 8.60
CA ASN A 198 6.92 22.75 7.90
C ASN A 198 6.55 24.17 8.34
N LYS A 199 5.28 24.42 8.65
CA LYS A 199 4.79 25.72 9.13
C LYS A 199 4.88 25.85 10.65
N GLN A 200 5.36 24.82 11.35
CA GLN A 200 5.51 24.78 12.80
C GLN A 200 4.22 25.23 13.54
N LEU A 201 3.09 24.61 13.16
CA LEU A 201 1.79 24.96 13.72
C LEU A 201 1.67 24.64 15.22
N TYR A 202 2.58 23.84 15.74
CA TYR A 202 2.69 23.47 17.16
C TYR A 202 4.08 23.85 17.71
N SER A 203 4.25 23.77 19.03
CA SER A 203 5.53 24.07 19.68
C SER A 203 6.64 23.15 19.12
N GLN A 204 7.86 23.66 19.06
CA GLN A 204 9.02 22.93 18.55
C GLN A 204 9.18 21.59 19.26
N ASP A 205 8.98 21.54 20.58
CA ASP A 205 9.08 20.30 21.37
C ASP A 205 8.08 19.23 20.89
N LYS A 206 6.85 19.61 20.52
CA LYS A 206 5.85 18.68 19.98
C LYS A 206 6.22 18.19 18.57
N ILE A 207 6.75 19.08 17.74
CA ILE A 207 7.22 18.71 16.40
C ILE A 207 8.45 17.82 16.50
N ASP A 208 9.38 18.09 17.42
CA ASP A 208 10.58 17.26 17.57
C ASP A 208 10.25 15.90 18.19
N ALA A 209 9.28 15.83 19.10
CA ALA A 209 8.78 14.57 19.66
C ALA A 209 8.09 13.67 18.63
N LEU A 210 7.60 14.24 17.50
CA LEU A 210 7.04 13.48 16.38
C LEU A 210 8.09 12.59 15.69
N PHE A 211 9.37 12.82 15.93
CA PHE A 211 10.47 12.08 15.31
C PHE A 211 11.25 11.29 16.36
N VAL A 212 11.81 10.16 15.93
CA VAL A 212 12.66 9.33 16.81
C VAL A 212 13.92 10.09 17.14
N SER A 213 14.18 10.30 18.44
CA SER A 213 15.38 11.01 18.91
C SER A 213 16.64 10.22 18.58
N GLY A 214 17.64 10.86 17.97
CA GLY A 214 18.90 10.25 17.50
C GLY A 214 19.84 9.67 18.59
N GLY A 215 19.34 9.44 19.81
CA GLY A 215 20.11 8.92 20.95
C GLY A 215 19.80 7.46 21.33
N ASN A 216 18.83 6.82 20.73
CA ASN A 216 18.50 5.43 21.05
C ASN A 216 19.12 4.50 20.02
N GLN A 217 20.31 3.98 20.32
CA GLN A 217 21.10 3.00 19.56
C GLN A 217 20.41 1.62 19.44
N GLY A 218 19.09 1.56 19.32
CA GLY A 218 18.31 0.34 19.13
C GLY A 218 17.67 0.20 17.75
N PHE A 219 17.67 1.25 16.93
CA PHE A 219 17.10 1.27 15.58
C PHE A 219 18.19 1.47 14.52
N ASN A 220 19.20 0.62 14.52
CA ASN A 220 19.95 0.42 13.28
C ASN A 220 19.06 -0.42 12.37
N ALA A 221 18.22 0.24 11.57
CA ALA A 221 17.71 -0.39 10.37
C ALA A 221 18.96 -0.85 9.56
N PRO A 222 18.97 -2.08 9.03
CA PRO A 222 20.00 -2.47 8.07
C PRO A 222 20.07 -1.40 6.98
N ASP A 223 21.29 -1.17 6.49
CA ASP A 223 21.58 -0.18 5.44
C ASP A 223 20.53 -0.22 4.32
N ALA A 224 20.21 0.94 3.79
CA ALA A 224 19.23 1.15 2.73
C ALA A 224 19.40 0.24 1.49
N ALA A 225 20.55 -0.36 1.30
CA ALA A 225 20.86 -1.31 0.22
C ALA A 225 20.15 -2.67 0.33
N ALA A 226 19.56 -3.01 1.48
CA ALA A 226 18.82 -4.27 1.66
C ALA A 226 17.32 -4.06 1.70
N GLN A 227 16.85 -2.82 1.56
CA GLN A 227 15.45 -2.42 1.66
C GLN A 227 14.88 -1.95 0.31
N GLU A 228 15.63 -2.25 -0.76
CA GLU A 228 15.11 -2.19 -2.11
C GLU A 228 14.02 -3.26 -2.22
N ASP A 229 12.85 -2.84 -2.69
CA ASP A 229 11.80 -3.67 -3.25
C ASP A 229 10.81 -4.35 -2.27
N TYR A 230 10.26 -3.63 -1.32
CA TYR A 230 8.89 -3.89 -0.88
C TYR A 230 8.04 -2.61 -1.00
N ASP A 231 8.12 -2.00 -2.14
CA ASP A 231 7.09 -1.11 -2.63
C ASP A 231 6.06 -1.99 -3.33
N GLY A 232 5.02 -2.38 -2.62
CA GLY A 232 3.78 -2.80 -3.25
C GLY A 232 3.25 -1.57 -3.98
N GLU A 233 3.81 -1.30 -5.15
CA GLU A 233 3.21 -0.41 -6.12
C GLU A 233 2.03 -1.15 -6.75
N ASP A 234 0.91 -1.12 -6.04
CA ASP A 234 -0.40 -1.10 -6.66
C ASP A 234 -1.01 0.26 -6.33
N GLU A 235 -0.35 1.34 -6.76
CA GLU A 235 -1.06 2.53 -7.15
C GLU A 235 -1.73 2.20 -8.50
N GLU A 236 -2.91 1.59 -8.44
CA GLU A 236 -3.87 1.83 -9.50
C GLU A 236 -4.12 3.34 -9.46
N ASP A 237 -3.35 4.03 -10.29
CA ASP A 237 -3.58 5.42 -10.67
C ASP A 237 -4.95 5.49 -11.36
N PHE A 238 -6.00 5.69 -10.59
CA PHE A 238 -7.25 6.19 -11.11
C PHE A 238 -7.16 7.71 -11.29
N GLY A 239 -6.15 8.14 -12.03
CA GLY A 239 -6.17 9.38 -12.75
C GLY A 239 -6.99 9.17 -14.02
N ASP A 240 -8.07 9.93 -14.18
CA ASP A 240 -8.70 10.18 -15.47
C ASP A 240 -7.67 10.87 -16.41
N ASP A 241 -6.72 10.11 -16.90
CA ASP A 241 -5.94 10.49 -18.06
C ASP A 241 -6.37 9.55 -19.20
N GLU A 242 -7.06 10.10 -20.18
CA GLU A 242 -7.25 9.47 -21.49
C GLU A 242 -5.88 9.36 -22.16
N GLY A 243 -4.99 8.54 -21.54
CA GLY A 243 -3.73 8.12 -22.11
C GLY A 243 -4.00 7.19 -23.28
N LEU A 244 -3.24 7.37 -24.37
CA LEU A 244 -3.18 6.47 -25.51
C LEU A 244 -3.07 5.02 -25.02
N PRO A 245 -3.76 4.06 -25.67
CA PRO A 245 -3.72 2.67 -25.27
C PRO A 245 -2.27 2.18 -25.22
N PRO A 246 -1.89 1.37 -24.20
CA PRO A 246 -0.53 0.87 -24.04
C PRO A 246 -0.08 0.16 -25.32
N GLU A 247 1.15 0.42 -25.75
CA GLU A 247 1.71 -0.12 -26.99
C GLU A 247 1.85 -1.64 -26.84
N ARG A 248 1.00 -2.41 -27.53
CA ARG A 248 1.11 -3.86 -27.62
C ARG A 248 2.26 -4.24 -28.56
N ARG A 249 3.07 -5.19 -28.14
CA ARG A 249 4.22 -5.70 -28.90
C ARG A 249 4.05 -7.18 -29.23
N LEU A 250 4.54 -7.55 -30.40
CA LEU A 250 4.63 -8.94 -30.82
C LEU A 250 5.99 -9.52 -30.44
N GLY A 251 5.99 -10.77 -30.00
CA GLY A 251 7.21 -11.48 -29.64
C GLY A 251 7.07 -12.99 -29.77
N THR A 252 8.15 -13.71 -29.46
CA THR A 252 8.23 -15.16 -29.49
C THR A 252 8.70 -15.69 -28.15
N VAL A 253 8.04 -16.70 -27.61
CA VAL A 253 8.43 -17.37 -26.39
C VAL A 253 9.74 -18.11 -26.60
N VAL A 254 10.80 -17.72 -25.86
CA VAL A 254 12.16 -18.32 -26.02
C VAL A 254 12.54 -19.22 -24.88
N GLN A 255 11.94 -19.03 -23.71
CA GLN A 255 12.22 -19.87 -22.55
C GLN A 255 10.98 -20.00 -21.68
N LEU A 256 10.72 -21.22 -21.16
CA LEU A 256 9.70 -21.52 -20.15
C LEU A 256 10.34 -22.29 -18.99
N LYS A 257 9.97 -21.93 -17.77
CA LYS A 257 10.37 -22.59 -16.51
C LYS A 257 9.14 -22.74 -15.62
N SER A 258 9.28 -23.33 -14.43
CA SER A 258 8.14 -23.50 -13.52
C SER A 258 7.52 -22.16 -13.14
N GLY A 259 6.43 -21.78 -13.81
CA GLY A 259 5.63 -20.61 -13.50
C GLY A 259 6.08 -19.29 -14.14
N TYR A 260 7.13 -19.24 -14.95
CA TYR A 260 7.56 -18.04 -15.66
C TYR A 260 8.27 -18.34 -16.97
N GLY A 261 8.37 -17.35 -17.85
CA GLY A 261 9.05 -17.45 -19.13
C GLY A 261 9.68 -16.15 -19.60
N PHE A 262 10.27 -16.22 -20.80
CA PHE A 262 10.87 -15.08 -21.47
C PHE A 262 10.37 -14.99 -22.92
N ILE A 263 10.12 -13.77 -23.38
CA ILE A 263 9.66 -13.44 -24.73
C ILE A 263 10.70 -12.54 -25.37
N THR A 264 11.19 -12.94 -26.54
CA THR A 264 11.99 -12.06 -27.41
C THR A 264 11.03 -11.25 -28.26
N PRO A 265 11.03 -9.92 -28.22
CA PRO A 265 10.15 -9.09 -29.04
C PRO A 265 10.61 -9.11 -30.52
N GLU A 266 9.67 -8.92 -31.46
CA GLU A 266 10.03 -8.75 -32.87
C GLU A 266 10.85 -7.48 -33.15
N ARG A 267 10.74 -6.48 -32.28
CA ARG A 267 11.51 -5.24 -32.34
C ARG A 267 12.00 -4.89 -30.92
N GLY A 268 13.31 -4.92 -30.72
CA GLY A 268 13.96 -4.61 -29.43
C GLY A 268 15.22 -5.43 -29.23
N ASP A 269 15.99 -5.13 -28.19
CA ASP A 269 17.34 -5.66 -27.97
C ASP A 269 17.43 -6.61 -26.76
N HIS A 270 16.33 -6.82 -26.03
CA HIS A 270 16.32 -7.65 -24.81
C HIS A 270 15.04 -8.47 -24.68
N ASP A 271 15.14 -9.58 -23.97
CA ASP A 271 14.01 -10.47 -23.69
C ASP A 271 13.16 -9.93 -22.57
N PHE A 272 11.83 -10.04 -22.70
CA PHE A 272 10.86 -9.65 -21.67
C PHE A 272 10.49 -10.84 -20.81
N PHE A 273 10.64 -10.68 -19.52
CA PHE A 273 10.18 -11.64 -18.50
C PHE A 273 8.65 -11.59 -18.39
N PHE A 274 7.99 -12.73 -18.17
CA PHE A 274 6.57 -12.82 -17.81
C PHE A 274 6.32 -13.95 -16.82
N LEU A 275 5.27 -13.80 -16.02
CA LEU A 275 4.76 -14.82 -15.10
C LEU A 275 3.57 -15.56 -15.73
N TRP A 276 3.24 -16.75 -15.18
CA TRP A 276 2.05 -17.50 -15.60
C TRP A 276 0.75 -16.69 -15.43
N GLU A 277 0.72 -15.73 -14.47
CA GLU A 277 -0.40 -14.83 -14.20
C GLU A 277 -0.57 -13.76 -15.29
N ASP A 278 0.46 -13.49 -16.08
CA ASP A 278 0.42 -12.52 -17.17
C ASP A 278 -0.23 -13.08 -18.44
N LEU A 279 -0.57 -14.38 -18.49
CA LEU A 279 -1.25 -15.02 -19.61
C LEU A 279 -2.75 -14.78 -19.53
N GLU A 280 -3.36 -14.30 -20.64
CA GLU A 280 -4.80 -13.98 -20.68
C GLU A 280 -5.67 -15.09 -21.30
N ASN A 281 -5.15 -15.85 -22.27
CA ASN A 281 -5.99 -16.73 -23.10
C ASN A 281 -5.59 -18.20 -23.12
N CYS A 282 -4.60 -18.61 -22.33
CA CYS A 282 -4.18 -20.01 -22.21
C CYS A 282 -3.63 -20.32 -20.82
N ALA A 283 -3.58 -21.61 -20.47
CA ALA A 283 -2.86 -22.05 -19.29
C ALA A 283 -1.35 -22.12 -19.58
N PHE A 284 -0.51 -21.91 -18.56
CA PHE A 284 0.94 -21.84 -18.72
C PHE A 284 1.56 -23.15 -19.23
N ASP A 285 0.96 -24.29 -18.93
CA ASP A 285 1.37 -25.63 -19.36
C ASP A 285 0.98 -25.94 -20.82
N GLU A 286 0.11 -25.16 -21.44
CA GLU A 286 -0.27 -25.27 -22.85
C GLU A 286 0.69 -24.50 -23.76
N LEU A 287 1.34 -23.44 -23.25
CA LEU A 287 2.24 -22.59 -24.03
C LEU A 287 3.58 -23.29 -24.29
N GLN A 288 4.10 -23.20 -25.51
CA GLN A 288 5.35 -23.84 -25.92
C GLN A 288 6.41 -22.84 -26.39
N ILE A 289 7.67 -23.24 -26.28
CA ILE A 289 8.79 -22.45 -26.81
C ILE A 289 8.69 -22.37 -28.35
N GLY A 290 8.81 -21.16 -28.87
CA GLY A 290 8.71 -20.88 -30.30
C GLY A 290 7.37 -20.29 -30.72
N GLU A 291 6.39 -20.26 -29.83
CA GLU A 291 5.08 -19.68 -30.10
C GLU A 291 5.08 -18.16 -30.08
N LYS A 292 4.20 -17.61 -30.93
CA LYS A 292 4.03 -16.15 -31.01
C LYS A 292 3.03 -15.65 -29.98
N VAL A 293 3.37 -14.53 -29.42
CA VAL A 293 2.53 -13.86 -28.42
C VAL A 293 2.47 -12.36 -28.70
N GLU A 294 1.37 -11.75 -28.30
CA GLU A 294 1.22 -10.31 -28.17
C GLU A 294 1.24 -9.95 -26.69
N PHE A 295 1.90 -8.88 -26.30
CA PHE A 295 1.99 -8.47 -24.92
C PHE A 295 2.09 -6.95 -24.80
N GLU A 296 1.71 -6.44 -23.63
CA GLU A 296 1.93 -5.06 -23.21
C GLU A 296 3.27 -4.96 -22.48
N VAL A 297 4.00 -3.86 -22.69
CA VAL A 297 5.22 -3.60 -21.90
C VAL A 297 4.82 -3.00 -20.58
N GLY A 298 5.12 -3.71 -19.51
CA GLY A 298 5.02 -3.25 -18.14
C GLY A 298 6.41 -3.19 -17.49
N THR A 299 6.44 -2.85 -16.24
CA THR A 299 7.66 -2.86 -15.42
C THR A 299 7.46 -3.78 -14.22
N ASN A 300 8.53 -4.41 -13.76
CA ASN A 300 8.60 -5.09 -12.48
C ASN A 300 9.92 -4.71 -11.78
N ASP A 301 10.15 -5.23 -10.58
CA ASP A 301 11.33 -4.94 -9.74
C ASP A 301 12.69 -5.22 -10.42
N ARG A 302 12.70 -5.87 -11.57
CA ARG A 302 13.91 -6.22 -12.35
C ARG A 302 14.01 -5.46 -13.66
N GLY A 303 13.06 -4.56 -13.96
CA GLY A 303 12.99 -3.78 -15.18
C GLY A 303 11.75 -4.08 -16.02
N GLU A 304 11.83 -3.80 -17.32
CA GLU A 304 10.72 -4.03 -18.24
C GLU A 304 10.32 -5.52 -18.29
N CYS A 305 9.01 -5.80 -18.25
CA CYS A 305 8.44 -7.14 -18.32
C CYS A 305 7.25 -7.17 -19.29
N ALA A 306 6.84 -8.37 -19.70
CA ALA A 306 5.64 -8.54 -20.49
C ALA A 306 4.44 -8.77 -19.56
N ARG A 307 3.36 -8.03 -19.83
CA ARG A 307 2.06 -8.12 -19.16
C ARG A 307 0.98 -8.42 -20.18
N LYS A 308 -0.14 -8.96 -19.74
CA LYS A 308 -1.30 -9.29 -20.57
C LYS A 308 -0.89 -10.03 -21.84
N VAL A 309 -0.16 -11.12 -21.64
CA VAL A 309 0.39 -11.93 -22.71
C VAL A 309 -0.71 -12.77 -23.32
N VAL A 310 -0.93 -12.59 -24.62
CA VAL A 310 -1.93 -13.30 -25.41
C VAL A 310 -1.22 -14.22 -26.39
N TRP A 311 -1.45 -15.52 -26.32
CA TRP A 311 -0.95 -16.48 -27.28
C TRP A 311 -1.69 -16.33 -28.63
N LEU A 312 -0.94 -16.30 -29.74
CA LEU A 312 -1.45 -16.12 -31.09
C LEU A 312 -1.39 -17.42 -31.87
N ASP A 313 -2.40 -17.67 -32.68
CA ASP A 313 -2.38 -18.74 -33.69
C ASP A 313 -1.42 -18.40 -34.86
N PRO A 314 -1.12 -19.34 -35.77
CA PRO A 314 -0.25 -19.08 -36.92
C PRO A 314 -0.72 -17.94 -37.84
N ASP A 315 -2.00 -17.62 -37.83
CA ASP A 315 -2.62 -16.54 -38.61
C ASP A 315 -2.56 -15.18 -37.86
N GLY A 316 -2.07 -15.16 -36.60
CA GLY A 316 -1.88 -13.97 -35.79
C GLY A 316 -3.13 -13.53 -35.03
N ASN A 317 -4.13 -14.39 -34.86
CA ASN A 317 -5.30 -14.13 -34.02
C ASN A 317 -5.11 -14.73 -32.63
N PRO A 318 -5.79 -14.18 -31.58
CA PRO A 318 -5.76 -14.78 -30.25
C PRO A 318 -6.18 -16.25 -30.27
N TYR A 319 -5.32 -17.14 -29.77
CA TYR A 319 -5.60 -18.56 -29.67
C TYR A 319 -6.83 -18.81 -28.78
N ASN A 320 -7.72 -19.68 -29.24
CA ASN A 320 -8.93 -20.04 -28.53
C ASN A 320 -8.96 -21.56 -28.30
N SER A 321 -8.80 -22.00 -27.06
CA SER A 321 -8.76 -23.41 -26.68
C SER A 321 -10.07 -24.16 -26.98
N ASP A 322 -11.19 -23.43 -27.09
CA ASP A 322 -12.51 -24.05 -27.32
C ASP A 322 -12.71 -24.59 -28.76
N ASN A 323 -11.87 -24.19 -29.72
CA ASN A 323 -12.01 -24.63 -31.13
C ASN A 323 -11.31 -25.96 -31.49
N ASN A 324 -10.48 -26.52 -30.60
CA ASN A 324 -9.73 -27.75 -30.91
C ASN A 324 -10.44 -29.05 -30.49
N ALA A 325 -11.65 -28.98 -29.95
CA ALA A 325 -12.42 -30.17 -29.56
C ALA A 325 -13.28 -30.78 -30.70
N GLU A 326 -13.45 -30.09 -31.83
CA GLU A 326 -14.33 -30.53 -32.91
C GLU A 326 -13.62 -31.21 -34.10
N GLU A 327 -12.29 -31.18 -34.24
CA GLU A 327 -11.58 -31.80 -35.36
C GLU A 327 -11.14 -33.27 -35.15
N GLN A 328 -11.38 -33.91 -34.02
CA GLN A 328 -10.99 -35.29 -33.75
C GLN A 328 -12.13 -36.33 -33.81
N THR A 329 -13.32 -35.98 -34.27
CA THR A 329 -14.42 -36.95 -34.39
C THR A 329 -14.98 -37.06 -35.80
N GLY A 330 -14.14 -37.11 -36.80
CA GLY A 330 -14.57 -37.29 -38.20
C GLY A 330 -13.60 -38.12 -39.01
N ASP A 331 -13.47 -39.45 -38.71
CA ASP A 331 -13.16 -40.48 -39.70
C ASP A 331 -13.09 -41.88 -39.05
N ALA A 332 -14.22 -42.50 -38.83
CA ALA A 332 -14.31 -43.96 -38.71
C ALA A 332 -15.74 -44.42 -38.95
N ASP A 333 -16.23 -44.37 -40.16
CA ASP A 333 -17.16 -45.40 -40.65
C ASP A 333 -17.20 -45.40 -42.18
N GLY A 334 -16.57 -46.38 -42.74
CA GLY A 334 -16.56 -46.61 -44.18
C GLY A 334 -15.84 -47.88 -44.53
N ASN A 335 -16.38 -49.05 -44.23
CA ASN A 335 -16.46 -50.16 -45.12
C ASN A 335 -16.77 -51.53 -44.44
N ARG A 336 -17.94 -51.96 -44.51
CA ARG A 336 -18.50 -53.32 -44.92
C ARG A 336 -19.79 -53.62 -44.20
#